data_5f12b245a420f1e5bd4b7447fb2fcea9
#
_entry.id   5f12b245a420f1e5bd4b7447fb2fcea9
#
_cell.length_a   1.000
_cell.length_b   1.000
_cell.length_c   1.000
_cell.angle_alpha   90.00
_cell.angle_beta   90.00
_cell.angle_gamma   90.00
#
_symmetry.space_group_name_H-M   'P 1'
#
loop_
_entity.id
_entity.type
_entity.pdbx_description
1 polymer ?
#
loop_
_entity_poly.entity_id
_entity_poly.type
_entity_poly.pdbx_seq_one_letter_code
_entity_poly.pdbx_strand_id
1 'polypeptide(L)'
;MPRQNETALIIGAGLQGCSIALFLARAGWRVTLLDKNVAGRHASSVNAGGLRTLMRDWREYPLSELAMEHWRHLDRLVGAGAAESCEVRLGVGQIAVALDEAEMSWTLGRAQEMEQRGLGAEELLSATEVRKMLPGLTQQALGGLVSRGDGHANPAASTRAFRQAAMAAGAKIVENCRVLGLERLPGGGWFVETSSGRYEAGVLLNCAGAWGAQVAAMAGQTLPLKVVAPSMMVTARAQPFLEPVVIGIDRPLSFKQSAVGSLVIGGGILGKPCADHDTSFTVMDRMPEGAAATLEAFPALAHVPVLRTWTGLEGATPDGIPVIGPGEGTPDLWHVFGFCGHGFQLSPAVGDVVGRSLVSGTVDPLLAPFSGRRFDAGDAA
;
A
#
# COMPACT_ATOMS: atom_id res chain seq x y z
N MET A 1 5.71 32.80 -14.10
CA MET A 1 6.60 31.75 -13.59
C MET A 1 6.02 31.26 -12.27
N PRO A 2 5.89 29.95 -12.01
CA PRO A 2 5.47 29.46 -10.71
C PRO A 2 6.43 29.98 -9.63
N ARG A 3 5.89 30.28 -8.45
CA ARG A 3 6.71 30.71 -7.31
C ARG A 3 7.67 29.57 -6.94
N GLN A 4 8.80 29.88 -6.30
CA GLN A 4 9.77 28.86 -5.88
C GLN A 4 9.11 27.74 -5.05
N ASN A 5 8.09 28.10 -4.26
CA ASN A 5 7.27 27.18 -3.45
C ASN A 5 6.30 26.28 -4.24
N GLU A 6 6.15 26.48 -5.54
CA GLU A 6 5.29 25.66 -6.42
C GLU A 6 6.10 24.62 -7.21
N THR A 7 7.29 24.28 -6.71
CA THR A 7 8.15 23.24 -7.28
C THR A 7 8.30 22.09 -6.30
N ALA A 8 7.98 20.89 -6.74
CA ALA A 8 8.11 19.68 -5.93
C ALA A 8 9.10 18.70 -6.57
N LEU A 9 10.01 18.17 -5.76
CA LEU A 9 10.85 17.03 -6.11
C LEU A 9 10.42 15.84 -5.25
N ILE A 10 10.07 14.74 -5.90
CA ILE A 10 9.58 13.51 -5.26
C ILE A 10 10.62 12.42 -5.42
N ILE A 11 11.14 11.89 -4.32
CA ILE A 11 12.06 10.77 -4.29
C ILE A 11 11.27 9.46 -4.23
N GLY A 12 11.27 8.71 -5.33
CA GLY A 12 10.50 7.49 -5.54
C GLY A 12 9.30 7.68 -6.45
N ALA A 13 9.34 7.05 -7.63
CA ALA A 13 8.25 7.01 -8.60
C ALA A 13 7.43 5.71 -8.48
N GLY A 14 7.21 5.25 -7.24
CA GLY A 14 6.21 4.26 -6.89
C GLY A 14 4.80 4.84 -6.96
N LEU A 15 3.79 4.04 -6.60
CA LEU A 15 2.39 4.43 -6.68
C LEU A 15 2.09 5.68 -5.84
N GLN A 16 2.69 5.81 -4.64
CA GLN A 16 2.51 6.99 -3.78
C GLN A 16 3.05 8.26 -4.45
N GLY A 17 4.31 8.21 -4.91
CA GLY A 17 4.92 9.35 -5.59
C GLY A 17 4.17 9.76 -6.85
N CYS A 18 3.74 8.79 -7.67
CA CYS A 18 2.96 9.05 -8.87
C CYS A 18 1.57 9.63 -8.56
N SER A 19 0.92 9.16 -7.49
CA SER A 19 -0.37 9.70 -7.07
C SER A 19 -0.24 11.16 -6.61
N ILE A 20 0.71 11.46 -5.73
CA ILE A 20 0.97 12.84 -5.28
C ILE A 20 1.34 13.75 -6.46
N ALA A 21 2.21 13.26 -7.35
CA ALA A 21 2.61 14.01 -8.54
C ALA A 21 1.43 14.38 -9.44
N LEU A 22 0.46 13.46 -9.60
CA LEU A 22 -0.76 13.70 -10.36
C LEU A 22 -1.56 14.88 -9.78
N PHE A 23 -1.81 14.86 -8.47
CA PHE A 23 -2.60 15.93 -7.83
C PHE A 23 -1.87 17.28 -7.85
N LEU A 24 -0.55 17.31 -7.57
CA LEU A 24 0.24 18.54 -7.62
C LEU A 24 0.36 19.10 -9.03
N ALA A 25 0.61 18.25 -10.05
CA ALA A 25 0.70 18.69 -11.43
C ALA A 25 -0.64 19.26 -11.94
N ARG A 26 -1.77 18.66 -11.56
CA ARG A 26 -3.11 19.20 -11.84
C ARG A 26 -3.38 20.53 -11.16
N ALA A 27 -2.77 20.77 -10.01
CA ALA A 27 -2.82 22.05 -9.32
C ALA A 27 -1.84 23.11 -9.90
N GLY A 28 -1.13 22.78 -10.99
CA GLY A 28 -0.23 23.71 -11.67
C GLY A 28 1.22 23.73 -11.14
N TRP A 29 1.57 22.82 -10.22
CA TRP A 29 2.94 22.71 -9.72
C TRP A 29 3.88 22.09 -10.75
N ARG A 30 5.13 22.53 -10.73
CA ARG A 30 6.22 21.83 -11.46
C ARG A 30 6.71 20.66 -10.62
N VAL A 31 6.44 19.45 -11.07
CA VAL A 31 6.75 18.23 -10.34
C VAL A 31 7.79 17.42 -11.10
N THR A 32 8.84 17.01 -10.39
CA THR A 32 9.81 16.03 -10.88
C THR A 32 9.90 14.86 -9.91
N LEU A 33 9.78 13.64 -10.43
CA LEU A 33 9.99 12.41 -9.66
C LEU A 33 11.35 11.82 -10.03
N LEU A 34 12.11 11.42 -9.03
CA LEU A 34 13.38 10.70 -9.20
C LEU A 34 13.21 9.27 -8.72
N ASP A 35 13.55 8.30 -9.55
CA ASP A 35 13.58 6.90 -9.14
C ASP A 35 14.95 6.29 -9.43
N LYS A 36 15.53 5.62 -8.46
CA LYS A 36 16.83 4.96 -8.61
C LYS A 36 16.82 3.77 -9.57
N ASN A 37 15.61 3.28 -9.89
CA ASN A 37 15.35 2.18 -10.81
C ASN A 37 14.30 2.60 -11.85
N VAL A 38 13.61 1.63 -12.43
CA VAL A 38 12.41 1.85 -13.24
C VAL A 38 11.23 2.14 -12.31
N ALA A 39 10.42 3.13 -12.65
CA ALA A 39 9.27 3.57 -11.87
C ALA A 39 8.28 2.42 -11.58
N GLY A 40 7.92 2.28 -10.30
CA GLY A 40 6.98 1.25 -9.85
C GLY A 40 7.54 -0.16 -9.71
N ARG A 41 8.84 -0.38 -9.85
CA ARG A 41 9.49 -1.72 -9.87
C ARG A 41 9.25 -2.53 -8.59
N HIS A 42 9.20 -1.88 -7.42
CA HIS A 42 9.14 -2.54 -6.11
C HIS A 42 7.70 -2.76 -5.61
N ALA A 43 7.41 -2.55 -4.33
CA ALA A 43 6.14 -2.85 -3.67
C ALA A 43 4.88 -2.47 -4.48
N SER A 44 4.94 -1.39 -5.24
CA SER A 44 3.80 -0.85 -6.00
C SER A 44 3.24 -1.80 -7.05
N SER A 45 4.09 -2.60 -7.71
CA SER A 45 3.66 -3.48 -8.81
C SER A 45 3.66 -4.97 -8.46
N VAL A 46 4.24 -5.35 -7.31
CA VAL A 46 4.43 -6.77 -6.95
C VAL A 46 3.47 -7.26 -5.85
N ASN A 47 2.61 -6.37 -5.31
CA ASN A 47 1.64 -6.70 -4.28
C ASN A 47 0.43 -7.48 -4.82
N ALA A 48 -0.45 -7.96 -3.94
CA ALA A 48 -1.64 -8.74 -4.31
C ALA A 48 -2.78 -7.92 -4.90
N GLY A 49 -2.74 -6.59 -4.80
CA GLY A 49 -3.77 -5.70 -5.33
C GLY A 49 -5.05 -5.65 -4.51
N GLY A 50 -5.01 -5.95 -3.23
CA GLY A 50 -6.17 -5.82 -2.35
C GLY A 50 -6.59 -4.35 -2.18
N LEU A 51 -7.87 -4.06 -2.42
CA LEU A 51 -8.54 -2.81 -2.08
C LEU A 51 -9.35 -3.10 -0.83
N ARG A 52 -8.77 -2.80 0.34
CA ARG A 52 -9.21 -3.36 1.61
C ARG A 52 -9.42 -2.28 2.67
N THR A 53 -10.60 -2.27 3.27
CA THR A 53 -10.92 -1.59 4.53
C THR A 53 -10.95 -2.56 5.71
N LEU A 54 -11.25 -3.84 5.46
CA LEU A 54 -11.33 -4.91 6.44
C LEU A 54 -10.06 -5.03 7.29
N MET A 55 -10.18 -5.10 8.61
CA MET A 55 -9.09 -5.27 9.57
C MET A 55 -7.99 -4.20 9.45
N ARG A 56 -8.34 -2.97 9.12
CA ARG A 56 -7.43 -1.83 9.19
C ARG A 56 -7.26 -1.37 10.63
N ASP A 57 -6.13 -0.73 10.92
CA ASP A 57 -6.03 0.10 12.11
C ASP A 57 -7.13 1.18 12.06
N TRP A 58 -7.82 1.42 13.16
CA TRP A 58 -8.92 2.37 13.20
C TRP A 58 -8.48 3.79 12.81
N ARG A 59 -7.21 4.15 13.02
CA ARG A 59 -6.63 5.43 12.60
C ARG A 59 -6.58 5.61 11.09
N GLU A 60 -6.49 4.51 10.33
CA GLU A 60 -6.46 4.53 8.87
C GLU A 60 -7.86 4.64 8.22
N TYR A 61 -8.95 4.38 8.96
CA TYR A 61 -10.28 4.29 8.37
C TYR A 61 -10.70 5.53 7.57
N PRO A 62 -10.58 6.78 8.10
CA PRO A 62 -11.02 7.95 7.35
C PRO A 62 -10.25 8.12 6.03
N LEU A 63 -8.95 7.84 6.04
CA LEU A 63 -8.12 7.89 4.83
C LEU A 63 -8.45 6.74 3.87
N SER A 64 -8.75 5.57 4.42
CA SER A 64 -9.13 4.36 3.68
C SER A 64 -10.48 4.54 2.97
N GLU A 65 -11.48 5.13 3.62
CA GLU A 65 -12.78 5.44 3.02
C GLU A 65 -12.64 6.42 1.85
N LEU A 66 -11.87 7.49 2.03
CA LEU A 66 -11.56 8.43 0.95
C LEU A 66 -10.85 7.72 -0.22
N ALA A 67 -9.93 6.81 0.08
CA ALA A 67 -9.25 6.03 -0.96
C ALA A 67 -10.22 5.13 -1.73
N MET A 68 -11.15 4.47 -1.05
CA MET A 68 -12.18 3.64 -1.70
C MET A 68 -13.11 4.48 -2.59
N GLU A 69 -13.41 5.72 -2.21
CA GLU A 69 -14.16 6.64 -3.08
C GLU A 69 -13.40 6.97 -4.36
N HIS A 70 -12.11 7.23 -4.25
CA HIS A 70 -11.27 7.44 -5.43
C HIS A 70 -11.15 6.18 -6.31
N TRP A 71 -11.10 4.97 -5.71
CA TRP A 71 -11.08 3.73 -6.47
C TRP A 71 -12.39 3.47 -7.21
N ARG A 72 -13.56 3.84 -6.64
CA ARG A 72 -14.86 3.77 -7.34
C ARG A 72 -14.91 4.66 -8.57
N HIS A 73 -14.20 5.78 -8.55
CA HIS A 73 -14.15 6.79 -9.59
C HIS A 73 -12.75 6.96 -10.19
N LEU A 74 -12.03 5.83 -10.33
CA LEU A 74 -10.64 5.82 -10.81
C LEU A 74 -10.49 6.47 -12.20
N ASP A 75 -11.52 6.35 -13.05
CA ASP A 75 -11.61 6.99 -14.36
C ASP A 75 -11.40 8.52 -14.33
N ARG A 76 -11.84 9.18 -13.26
CA ARG A 76 -11.63 10.63 -13.07
C ARG A 76 -10.16 10.98 -12.79
N LEU A 77 -9.42 10.04 -12.22
CA LEU A 77 -8.00 10.22 -11.90
C LEU A 77 -7.09 9.86 -13.07
N VAL A 78 -7.31 8.73 -13.70
CA VAL A 78 -6.37 8.19 -14.69
C VAL A 78 -6.92 8.13 -16.11
N GLY A 79 -8.21 8.51 -16.31
CA GLY A 79 -8.92 8.39 -17.57
C GLY A 79 -9.56 7.00 -17.78
N ALA A 80 -10.65 6.93 -18.53
CA ALA A 80 -11.50 5.74 -18.65
C ALA A 80 -10.73 4.49 -19.14
N GLY A 81 -9.99 4.60 -20.24
CA GLY A 81 -9.26 3.45 -20.80
C GLY A 81 -8.15 2.93 -19.90
N ALA A 82 -7.46 3.82 -19.15
CA ALA A 82 -6.47 3.39 -18.17
C ALA A 82 -7.13 2.75 -16.95
N ALA A 83 -8.27 3.29 -16.49
CA ALA A 83 -9.05 2.73 -15.38
C ALA A 83 -9.55 1.31 -15.69
N GLU A 84 -10.03 1.06 -16.88
CA GLU A 84 -10.46 -0.27 -17.34
C GLU A 84 -9.31 -1.30 -17.25
N SER A 85 -8.10 -0.90 -17.67
CA SER A 85 -6.92 -1.76 -17.62
C SER A 85 -6.48 -2.10 -16.20
N CYS A 86 -6.90 -1.32 -15.18
CA CYS A 86 -6.62 -1.58 -13.78
C CYS A 86 -7.42 -2.75 -13.19
N GLU A 87 -8.43 -3.25 -13.91
CA GLU A 87 -9.25 -4.40 -13.49
C GLU A 87 -9.83 -4.22 -12.08
N VAL A 88 -10.30 -3.00 -11.75
CA VAL A 88 -10.88 -2.70 -10.45
C VAL A 88 -12.18 -3.47 -10.27
N ARG A 89 -12.23 -4.29 -9.21
CA ARG A 89 -13.41 -5.05 -8.80
C ARG A 89 -13.73 -4.73 -7.36
N LEU A 90 -14.61 -3.76 -7.15
CA LEU A 90 -15.16 -3.42 -5.84
C LEU A 90 -16.53 -4.10 -5.66
N GLY A 91 -16.92 -4.31 -4.40
CA GLY A 91 -18.20 -4.95 -4.06
C GLY A 91 -18.18 -6.47 -4.15
N VAL A 92 -17.05 -7.08 -4.55
CA VAL A 92 -16.86 -8.54 -4.44
C VAL A 92 -16.58 -8.97 -3.00
N GLY A 93 -16.16 -8.03 -2.17
CA GLY A 93 -15.88 -8.21 -0.75
C GLY A 93 -14.47 -8.72 -0.44
N GLN A 94 -14.09 -8.50 0.81
CA GLN A 94 -12.99 -9.21 1.46
C GLN A 94 -13.51 -9.88 2.72
N ILE A 95 -13.10 -11.11 2.96
CA ILE A 95 -13.60 -11.94 4.07
C ILE A 95 -12.40 -12.44 4.88
N ALA A 96 -12.38 -12.10 6.16
CA ALA A 96 -11.50 -12.71 7.14
C ALA A 96 -12.17 -13.93 7.74
N VAL A 97 -11.53 -15.09 7.67
CA VAL A 97 -12.09 -16.36 8.17
C VAL A 97 -11.46 -16.75 9.50
N ALA A 98 -12.29 -17.17 10.45
CA ALA A 98 -11.89 -17.75 11.73
C ALA A 98 -12.05 -19.27 11.65
N LEU A 99 -10.94 -20.02 11.81
CA LEU A 99 -10.91 -21.48 11.72
C LEU A 99 -10.74 -22.15 13.09
N ASP A 100 -10.45 -21.38 14.13
CA ASP A 100 -10.35 -21.85 15.52
C ASP A 100 -10.99 -20.87 16.50
N GLU A 101 -11.07 -21.29 17.78
CA GLU A 101 -11.73 -20.49 18.83
C GLU A 101 -10.97 -19.21 19.17
N ALA A 102 -9.65 -19.19 19.07
CA ALA A 102 -8.85 -17.99 19.35
C ALA A 102 -9.10 -16.93 18.28
N GLU A 103 -9.10 -17.31 17.02
CA GLU A 103 -9.46 -16.44 15.89
C GLU A 103 -10.90 -15.94 15.97
N MET A 104 -11.85 -16.83 16.38
CA MET A 104 -13.24 -16.40 16.55
C MET A 104 -13.40 -15.44 17.73
N SER A 105 -12.70 -15.66 18.83
CA SER A 105 -12.67 -14.73 19.97
C SER A 105 -12.15 -13.35 19.58
N TRP A 106 -11.05 -13.31 18.82
CA TRP A 106 -10.51 -12.08 18.26
C TRP A 106 -11.52 -11.38 17.33
N THR A 107 -12.19 -12.15 16.48
CA THR A 107 -13.22 -11.68 15.55
C THR A 107 -14.37 -10.97 16.28
N LEU A 108 -14.87 -11.57 17.35
CA LEU A 108 -15.92 -10.99 18.19
C LEU A 108 -15.47 -9.70 18.89
N GLY A 109 -14.26 -9.72 19.45
CA GLY A 109 -13.66 -8.54 20.08
C GLY A 109 -13.48 -7.39 19.09
N ARG A 110 -13.01 -7.71 17.88
CA ARG A 110 -12.87 -6.73 16.80
C ARG A 110 -14.22 -6.12 16.39
N ALA A 111 -15.25 -6.93 16.18
CA ALA A 111 -16.57 -6.44 15.81
C ALA A 111 -17.13 -5.48 16.89
N GLN A 112 -16.97 -5.83 18.16
CA GLN A 112 -17.39 -4.99 19.29
C GLN A 112 -16.58 -3.67 19.34
N GLU A 113 -15.27 -3.72 19.15
CA GLU A 113 -14.43 -2.51 19.10
C GLU A 113 -14.88 -1.55 17.98
N MET A 114 -15.12 -2.10 16.79
CA MET A 114 -15.53 -1.30 15.63
C MET A 114 -16.91 -0.66 15.84
N GLU A 115 -17.85 -1.40 16.43
CA GLU A 115 -19.16 -0.87 16.80
C GLU A 115 -19.05 0.28 17.83
N GLN A 116 -18.24 0.09 18.87
CA GLN A 116 -18.01 1.13 19.89
C GLN A 116 -17.38 2.40 19.31
N ARG A 117 -16.58 2.28 18.26
CA ARG A 117 -15.98 3.40 17.55
C ARG A 117 -16.91 4.02 16.49
N GLY A 118 -18.08 3.44 16.24
CA GLY A 118 -18.98 3.87 15.16
C GLY A 118 -18.44 3.61 13.75
N LEU A 119 -17.54 2.63 13.61
CA LEU A 119 -16.92 2.25 12.35
C LEU A 119 -17.61 0.99 11.80
N GLY A 120 -18.67 1.16 11.00
CA GLY A 120 -19.57 0.09 10.54
C GLY A 120 -19.16 -0.62 9.25
N ALA A 121 -17.90 -0.55 8.83
CA ALA A 121 -17.46 -1.15 7.56
C ALA A 121 -17.26 -2.69 7.62
N GLU A 122 -17.23 -3.27 8.82
CA GLU A 122 -16.99 -4.69 9.06
C GLU A 122 -18.25 -5.36 9.63
N GLU A 123 -18.72 -6.42 8.97
CA GLU A 123 -19.88 -7.20 9.41
C GLU A 123 -19.42 -8.55 9.94
N LEU A 124 -19.95 -8.96 11.10
CA LEU A 124 -19.71 -10.28 11.66
C LEU A 124 -20.50 -11.34 10.89
N LEU A 125 -19.84 -12.42 10.51
CA LEU A 125 -20.44 -13.58 9.84
C LEU A 125 -20.44 -14.79 10.74
N SER A 126 -21.57 -15.49 10.80
CA SER A 126 -21.67 -16.85 11.35
C SER A 126 -20.98 -17.89 10.46
N ALA A 127 -20.74 -19.07 11.01
CA ALA A 127 -20.20 -20.21 10.28
C ALA A 127 -21.02 -20.56 9.01
N THR A 128 -22.33 -20.43 9.07
CA THR A 128 -23.21 -20.69 7.92
C THR A 128 -23.07 -19.62 6.85
N GLU A 129 -23.00 -18.35 7.23
CA GLU A 129 -22.89 -17.25 6.29
C GLU A 129 -21.54 -17.23 5.59
N VAL A 130 -20.43 -17.43 6.34
CA VAL A 130 -19.10 -17.44 5.73
C VAL A 130 -18.94 -18.58 4.72
N ARG A 131 -19.48 -19.79 5.03
CA ARG A 131 -19.48 -20.92 4.09
C ARG A 131 -20.38 -20.70 2.87
N LYS A 132 -21.48 -19.97 3.03
CA LYS A 132 -22.34 -19.58 1.90
C LYS A 132 -21.63 -18.60 0.97
N MET A 133 -20.85 -17.67 1.51
CA MET A 133 -20.09 -16.69 0.72
C MET A 133 -18.84 -17.28 0.09
N LEU A 134 -18.26 -18.31 0.70
CA LEU A 134 -17.01 -18.97 0.29
C LEU A 134 -17.24 -20.45 -0.03
N PRO A 135 -17.72 -20.79 -1.25
CA PRO A 135 -17.90 -22.18 -1.65
C PRO A 135 -16.60 -22.98 -1.56
N GLY A 136 -16.66 -24.15 -0.93
CA GLY A 136 -15.48 -25.01 -0.72
C GLY A 136 -14.67 -24.69 0.54
N LEU A 137 -15.07 -23.70 1.33
CA LEU A 137 -14.47 -23.43 2.64
C LEU A 137 -14.66 -24.65 3.56
N THR A 138 -13.65 -24.95 4.36
CA THR A 138 -13.68 -26.07 5.34
C THR A 138 -14.89 -26.00 6.27
N GLN A 139 -15.40 -27.17 6.68
CA GLN A 139 -16.49 -27.24 7.67
C GLN A 139 -16.05 -26.81 9.08
N GLN A 140 -14.75 -26.70 9.33
CA GLN A 140 -14.21 -26.25 10.60
C GLN A 140 -14.33 -24.73 10.81
N ALA A 141 -14.64 -23.95 9.74
CA ALA A 141 -14.81 -22.52 9.86
C ALA A 141 -15.92 -22.14 10.86
N LEU A 142 -15.56 -21.35 11.86
CA LEU A 142 -16.43 -20.92 12.95
C LEU A 142 -17.21 -19.65 12.64
N GLY A 143 -16.68 -18.82 11.75
CA GLY A 143 -17.26 -17.53 11.35
C GLY A 143 -16.21 -16.64 10.69
N GLY A 144 -16.43 -15.33 10.76
CA GLY A 144 -15.49 -14.37 10.19
C GLY A 144 -16.01 -12.93 10.19
N LEU A 145 -15.26 -12.07 9.54
CA LEU A 145 -15.64 -10.69 9.25
C LEU A 145 -15.69 -10.45 7.75
N VAL A 146 -16.60 -9.61 7.29
CA VAL A 146 -16.65 -9.19 5.88
C VAL A 146 -16.73 -7.67 5.77
N SER A 147 -15.97 -7.11 4.84
CA SER A 147 -16.23 -5.78 4.28
C SER A 147 -16.74 -5.97 2.86
N ARG A 148 -18.05 -5.73 2.64
CA ARG A 148 -18.70 -5.98 1.35
C ARG A 148 -18.28 -5.00 0.26
N GLY A 149 -17.89 -3.78 0.65
CA GLY A 149 -17.44 -2.75 -0.27
C GLY A 149 -16.03 -2.98 -0.82
N ASP A 150 -15.28 -3.86 -0.18
CA ASP A 150 -13.89 -4.17 -0.53
C ASP A 150 -13.78 -4.95 -1.86
N GLY A 151 -12.55 -5.12 -2.30
CA GLY A 151 -12.28 -5.86 -3.52
C GLY A 151 -10.80 -5.91 -3.86
N HIS A 152 -10.51 -5.81 -5.16
CA HIS A 152 -9.13 -5.84 -5.64
C HIS A 152 -8.95 -5.13 -6.98
N ALA A 153 -7.70 -4.88 -7.36
CA ALA A 153 -7.33 -4.36 -8.67
C ALA A 153 -6.02 -5.02 -9.15
N ASN A 154 -5.57 -4.66 -10.35
CA ASN A 154 -4.28 -5.07 -10.89
C ASN A 154 -3.19 -4.06 -10.50
N PRO A 155 -2.23 -4.41 -9.62
CA PRO A 155 -1.27 -3.45 -9.09
C PRO A 155 -0.35 -2.84 -10.14
N ALA A 156 0.16 -3.66 -11.04
CA ALA A 156 1.09 -3.20 -12.09
C ALA A 156 0.40 -2.27 -13.09
N ALA A 157 -0.84 -2.58 -13.47
CA ALA A 157 -1.63 -1.73 -14.36
C ALA A 157 -2.02 -0.42 -13.66
N SER A 158 -2.44 -0.47 -12.39
CA SER A 158 -2.77 0.72 -11.60
C SER A 158 -1.57 1.64 -11.43
N THR A 159 -0.40 1.09 -11.06
CA THR A 159 0.83 1.89 -10.93
C THR A 159 1.19 2.57 -12.26
N ARG A 160 1.09 1.84 -13.37
CA ARG A 160 1.31 2.41 -14.71
C ARG A 160 0.29 3.49 -15.06
N ALA A 161 -0.99 3.31 -14.71
CA ALA A 161 -2.05 4.27 -14.97
C ALA A 161 -1.81 5.59 -14.23
N PHE A 162 -1.51 5.55 -12.94
CA PHE A 162 -1.16 6.75 -12.15
C PHE A 162 0.10 7.44 -12.69
N ARG A 163 1.14 6.67 -13.06
CA ARG A 163 2.35 7.21 -13.69
C ARG A 163 2.02 7.95 -14.98
N GLN A 164 1.26 7.36 -15.87
CA GLN A 164 0.88 7.96 -17.14
C GLN A 164 0.02 9.21 -16.93
N ALA A 165 -0.94 9.18 -16.00
CA ALA A 165 -1.77 10.31 -15.67
C ALA A 165 -0.96 11.48 -15.10
N ALA A 166 0.02 11.21 -14.20
CA ALA A 166 0.92 12.23 -13.69
C ALA A 166 1.76 12.88 -14.80
N MET A 167 2.30 12.07 -15.72
CA MET A 167 3.06 12.58 -16.88
C MET A 167 2.18 13.40 -17.82
N ALA A 168 0.96 12.95 -18.09
CA ALA A 168 0.00 13.69 -18.91
C ALA A 168 -0.42 15.03 -18.29
N ALA A 169 -0.41 15.12 -16.95
CA ALA A 169 -0.63 16.36 -16.20
C ALA A 169 0.61 17.27 -16.17
N GLY A 170 1.76 16.85 -16.72
CA GLY A 170 2.98 17.65 -16.82
C GLY A 170 4.11 17.28 -15.84
N ALA A 171 3.92 16.24 -15.00
CA ALA A 171 5.01 15.74 -14.15
C ALA A 171 6.13 15.09 -14.98
N LYS A 172 7.39 15.29 -14.55
CA LYS A 172 8.56 14.66 -15.15
C LYS A 172 9.03 13.50 -14.31
N ILE A 173 9.37 12.36 -14.92
CA ILE A 173 9.93 11.19 -14.23
C ILE A 173 11.34 10.95 -14.77
N VAL A 174 12.30 10.84 -13.86
CA VAL A 174 13.69 10.53 -14.17
C VAL A 174 14.01 9.19 -13.51
N GLU A 175 14.10 8.16 -14.33
CA GLU A 175 14.44 6.80 -13.93
C GLU A 175 15.95 6.61 -13.88
N ASN A 176 16.42 5.58 -13.18
CA ASN A 176 17.83 5.27 -12.94
C ASN A 176 18.61 6.44 -12.33
N CYS A 177 17.94 7.24 -11.52
CA CYS A 177 18.45 8.43 -10.88
C CYS A 177 18.42 8.24 -9.35
N ARG A 178 19.52 7.80 -8.78
CA ARG A 178 19.67 7.59 -7.34
C ARG A 178 20.02 8.90 -6.64
N VAL A 179 19.28 9.25 -5.59
CA VAL A 179 19.62 10.35 -4.67
C VAL A 179 20.82 9.92 -3.82
N LEU A 180 21.82 10.79 -3.75
CA LEU A 180 23.09 10.58 -3.05
C LEU A 180 23.25 11.47 -1.84
N GLY A 181 22.63 12.68 -1.86
CA GLY A 181 22.70 13.65 -0.79
C GLY A 181 21.56 14.67 -0.85
N LEU A 182 21.23 15.24 0.29
CA LEU A 182 20.23 16.28 0.47
C LEU A 182 20.85 17.43 1.24
N GLU A 183 20.64 18.66 0.77
CA GLU A 183 21.08 19.87 1.44
C GLU A 183 19.94 20.88 1.46
N ARG A 184 19.69 21.48 2.61
CA ARG A 184 18.68 22.53 2.74
C ARG A 184 19.27 23.88 2.30
N LEU A 185 18.57 24.57 1.42
CA LEU A 185 19.00 25.84 0.91
C LEU A 185 18.79 26.99 1.97
N PRO A 186 19.70 27.97 2.07
CA PRO A 186 19.57 29.05 3.05
C PRO A 186 18.26 29.87 2.94
N GLY A 187 17.69 29.95 1.73
CA GLY A 187 16.43 30.66 1.44
C GLY A 187 15.18 29.79 1.55
N GLY A 188 15.30 28.54 2.02
CA GLY A 188 14.27 27.52 1.97
C GLY A 188 14.32 26.68 0.69
N GLY A 189 13.71 25.47 0.73
CA GLY A 189 13.81 24.49 -0.34
C GLY A 189 15.06 23.63 -0.22
N TRP A 190 15.25 22.77 -1.23
CA TRP A 190 16.20 21.67 -1.19
C TRP A 190 17.07 21.61 -2.43
N PHE A 191 18.36 21.36 -2.19
CA PHE A 191 19.30 20.90 -3.20
C PHE A 191 19.47 19.39 -3.05
N VAL A 192 19.38 18.68 -4.17
CA VAL A 192 19.42 17.21 -4.22
C VAL A 192 20.52 16.77 -5.17
N GLU A 193 21.54 16.12 -4.62
CA GLU A 193 22.60 15.49 -5.40
C GLU A 193 22.16 14.08 -5.83
N THR A 194 22.38 13.74 -7.10
CA THR A 194 21.99 12.45 -7.65
C THR A 194 23.07 11.84 -8.54
N SER A 195 22.90 10.56 -8.88
CA SER A 195 23.75 9.87 -9.84
C SER A 195 23.68 10.43 -11.28
N SER A 196 22.67 11.27 -11.57
CA SER A 196 22.40 11.77 -12.93
C SER A 196 22.42 13.30 -13.01
N GLY A 197 22.95 13.99 -11.98
CA GLY A 197 23.01 15.43 -11.92
C GLY A 197 22.42 16.01 -10.65
N ARG A 198 22.08 17.27 -10.67
CA ARG A 198 21.64 18.05 -9.51
C ARG A 198 20.27 18.63 -9.75
N TYR A 199 19.45 18.65 -8.70
CA TYR A 199 18.08 19.17 -8.75
C TYR A 199 17.85 20.14 -7.59
N GLU A 200 16.95 21.10 -7.80
CA GLU A 200 16.46 22.01 -6.78
C GLU A 200 14.95 22.06 -6.79
N ALA A 201 14.34 22.14 -5.60
CA ALA A 201 12.90 22.30 -5.46
C ALA A 201 12.54 23.05 -4.18
N GLY A 202 11.39 23.73 -4.20
CA GLY A 202 10.86 24.40 -3.02
C GLY A 202 10.35 23.40 -1.98
N VAL A 203 9.84 22.24 -2.43
CA VAL A 203 9.36 21.17 -1.57
C VAL A 203 9.97 19.83 -1.99
N LEU A 204 10.43 19.07 -1.01
CA LEU A 204 10.96 17.72 -1.17
C LEU A 204 10.00 16.70 -0.55
N LEU A 205 9.65 15.66 -1.30
CA LEU A 205 8.82 14.57 -0.80
C LEU A 205 9.59 13.25 -0.83
N ASN A 206 9.72 12.62 0.31
CA ASN A 206 10.32 11.31 0.47
C ASN A 206 9.26 10.22 0.32
N CYS A 207 9.10 9.71 -0.89
CA CYS A 207 8.24 8.57 -1.25
C CYS A 207 9.07 7.31 -1.55
N ALA A 208 10.25 7.16 -0.90
CA ALA A 208 11.25 6.15 -1.22
C ALA A 208 10.92 4.72 -0.71
N GLY A 209 9.69 4.49 -0.20
CA GLY A 209 9.22 3.18 0.20
C GLY A 209 10.12 2.50 1.23
N ALA A 210 10.67 1.33 0.93
CA ALA A 210 11.57 0.59 1.80
C ALA A 210 12.88 1.35 2.17
N TRP A 211 13.24 2.39 1.42
CA TRP A 211 14.42 3.24 1.65
C TRP A 211 14.05 4.58 2.30
N GLY A 212 12.80 4.75 2.74
CA GLY A 212 12.30 6.00 3.31
C GLY A 212 13.10 6.49 4.51
N ALA A 213 13.51 5.60 5.41
CA ALA A 213 14.35 5.95 6.56
C ALA A 213 15.76 6.40 6.15
N GLN A 214 16.34 5.81 5.11
CA GLN A 214 17.67 6.23 4.59
C GLN A 214 17.60 7.64 4.01
N VAL A 215 16.55 7.95 3.26
CA VAL A 215 16.34 9.31 2.71
C VAL A 215 16.03 10.31 3.82
N ALA A 216 15.26 9.94 4.85
CA ALA A 216 15.04 10.79 6.03
C ALA A 216 16.35 11.11 6.74
N ALA A 217 17.23 10.11 6.93
CA ALA A 217 18.55 10.28 7.54
C ALA A 217 19.45 11.25 6.75
N MET A 218 19.39 11.27 5.41
CA MET A 218 20.12 12.26 4.58
C MET A 218 19.68 13.70 4.89
N ALA A 219 18.45 13.88 5.37
CA ALA A 219 17.91 15.19 5.78
C ALA A 219 18.04 15.44 7.30
N GLY A 220 18.82 14.61 8.02
CA GLY A 220 19.04 14.72 9.45
C GLY A 220 17.87 14.27 10.33
N GLN A 221 16.92 13.49 9.79
CA GLN A 221 15.75 12.99 10.52
C GLN A 221 15.82 11.48 10.72
N THR A 222 15.51 11.03 11.93
CA THR A 222 15.48 9.61 12.28
C THR A 222 14.03 9.13 12.39
N LEU A 223 13.63 8.27 11.48
CA LEU A 223 12.30 7.65 11.47
C LEU A 223 12.45 6.13 11.45
N PRO A 224 11.78 5.39 12.34
CA PRO A 224 11.94 3.95 12.43
C PRO A 224 11.27 3.25 11.23
N LEU A 225 12.03 2.40 10.55
CA LEU A 225 11.54 1.62 9.42
C LEU A 225 12.32 0.31 9.33
N LYS A 226 11.61 -0.79 9.30
CA LYS A 226 12.17 -2.11 9.02
C LYS A 226 11.89 -2.47 7.57
N VAL A 227 12.93 -2.86 6.83
CA VAL A 227 12.74 -3.41 5.48
C VAL A 227 12.33 -4.88 5.59
N VAL A 228 11.21 -5.22 4.96
CA VAL A 228 10.67 -6.57 4.90
C VAL A 228 10.50 -7.01 3.44
N ALA A 229 10.35 -8.31 3.21
CA ALA A 229 10.20 -8.88 1.87
C ALA A 229 9.00 -9.83 1.81
N PRO A 230 7.75 -9.31 1.79
CA PRO A 230 6.57 -10.16 1.63
C PRO A 230 6.65 -11.03 0.39
N SER A 231 6.33 -12.31 0.57
CA SER A 231 6.37 -13.33 -0.48
C SER A 231 4.98 -13.64 -0.98
N MET A 232 4.88 -13.88 -2.26
CA MET A 232 3.67 -14.23 -2.98
C MET A 232 3.87 -15.50 -3.79
N MET A 233 2.79 -16.21 -4.08
CA MET A 233 2.78 -17.31 -5.03
C MET A 233 1.57 -17.22 -5.96
N VAL A 234 1.70 -17.79 -7.15
CA VAL A 234 0.61 -17.96 -8.10
C VAL A 234 0.51 -19.41 -8.53
N THR A 235 -0.75 -19.89 -8.62
CA THR A 235 -1.03 -21.27 -9.01
C THR A 235 -1.34 -21.42 -10.50
N ALA A 236 -1.41 -22.67 -10.96
CA ALA A 236 -2.13 -23.02 -12.19
C ALA A 236 -3.60 -22.56 -12.10
N ARG A 237 -4.27 -22.55 -13.25
CA ARG A 237 -5.69 -22.18 -13.32
C ARG A 237 -6.55 -23.24 -12.62
N ALA A 238 -7.44 -22.81 -11.78
CA ALA A 238 -8.54 -23.59 -11.23
C ALA A 238 -9.87 -23.13 -11.85
N GLN A 239 -10.89 -23.97 -11.77
CA GLN A 239 -12.24 -23.53 -12.14
C GLN A 239 -12.64 -22.33 -11.27
N PRO A 240 -13.35 -21.35 -11.81
CA PRO A 240 -13.85 -20.23 -11.02
C PRO A 240 -14.76 -20.74 -9.88
N PHE A 241 -14.43 -20.39 -8.65
CA PHE A 241 -15.22 -20.75 -7.46
C PHE A 241 -15.28 -19.63 -6.42
N LEU A 242 -14.45 -18.58 -6.57
CA LEU A 242 -14.25 -17.54 -5.58
C LEU A 242 -14.27 -16.16 -6.22
N GLU A 243 -15.12 -15.28 -5.71
CA GLU A 243 -15.10 -13.84 -6.06
C GLU A 243 -14.45 -12.98 -4.98
N PRO A 244 -14.77 -13.15 -3.67
CA PRO A 244 -14.14 -12.36 -2.61
C PRO A 244 -12.65 -12.65 -2.45
N VAL A 245 -11.93 -11.68 -1.89
CA VAL A 245 -10.59 -11.93 -1.36
C VAL A 245 -10.73 -12.58 0.01
N VAL A 246 -9.99 -13.66 0.26
CA VAL A 246 -9.98 -14.36 1.55
C VAL A 246 -8.71 -14.03 2.30
N ILE A 247 -8.84 -13.69 3.58
CA ILE A 247 -7.71 -13.48 4.49
C ILE A 247 -7.90 -14.31 5.77
N GLY A 248 -6.81 -14.72 6.38
CA GLY A 248 -6.79 -15.37 7.69
C GLY A 248 -6.71 -14.35 8.82
N ILE A 249 -7.15 -14.76 9.99
CA ILE A 249 -6.94 -14.06 11.24
C ILE A 249 -5.75 -14.76 11.92
N ASP A 250 -4.68 -14.00 12.20
CA ASP A 250 -3.44 -14.50 12.82
C ASP A 250 -2.80 -15.74 12.13
N ARG A 251 -3.09 -15.94 10.83
CA ARG A 251 -2.50 -17.02 10.03
C ARG A 251 -2.01 -16.51 8.68
N PRO A 252 -0.99 -17.15 8.05
CA PRO A 252 -0.44 -16.70 6.77
C PRO A 252 -1.37 -17.07 5.60
N LEU A 253 -2.59 -16.57 5.62
CA LEU A 253 -3.62 -16.77 4.60
C LEU A 253 -4.05 -15.42 4.03
N SER A 254 -3.82 -15.22 2.75
CA SER A 254 -4.43 -14.17 1.96
C SER A 254 -4.43 -14.60 0.50
N PHE A 255 -5.58 -14.79 -0.11
CA PHE A 255 -5.61 -15.12 -1.53
C PHE A 255 -6.85 -14.58 -2.23
N LYS A 256 -6.72 -14.45 -3.54
CA LYS A 256 -7.81 -14.14 -4.46
C LYS A 256 -7.72 -15.03 -5.70
N GLN A 257 -8.85 -15.28 -6.35
CA GLN A 257 -8.86 -15.85 -7.67
C GLN A 257 -8.85 -14.76 -8.74
N SER A 258 -7.93 -14.85 -9.68
CA SER A 258 -7.86 -13.91 -10.81
C SER A 258 -8.93 -14.26 -11.86
N ALA A 259 -9.23 -13.30 -12.75
CA ALA A 259 -10.19 -13.51 -13.85
C ALA A 259 -9.80 -14.69 -14.78
N VAL A 260 -8.50 -15.04 -14.85
CA VAL A 260 -8.02 -16.20 -15.63
C VAL A 260 -8.05 -17.51 -14.86
N GLY A 261 -8.52 -17.52 -13.60
CA GLY A 261 -8.69 -18.71 -12.76
C GLY A 261 -7.50 -19.04 -11.85
N SER A 262 -6.32 -18.41 -12.02
CA SER A 262 -5.19 -18.64 -11.12
C SER A 262 -5.42 -18.01 -9.77
N LEU A 263 -4.95 -18.66 -8.69
CA LEU A 263 -4.94 -18.09 -7.36
C LEU A 263 -3.65 -17.30 -7.15
N VAL A 264 -3.77 -16.09 -6.61
CA VAL A 264 -2.65 -15.28 -6.11
C VAL A 264 -2.70 -15.37 -4.60
N ILE A 265 -1.70 -15.99 -4.00
CA ILE A 265 -1.63 -16.31 -2.57
C ILE A 265 -0.49 -15.50 -1.94
N GLY A 266 -0.76 -14.87 -0.81
CA GLY A 266 0.17 -14.15 0.05
C GLY A 266 -0.14 -14.44 1.52
N GLY A 267 -0.07 -13.43 2.38
CA GLY A 267 -0.51 -13.56 3.77
C GLY A 267 0.61 -13.53 4.80
N GLY A 268 1.61 -12.67 4.57
CA GLY A 268 2.61 -12.39 5.60
C GLY A 268 3.82 -13.34 5.62
N ILE A 269 3.93 -14.26 4.65
CA ILE A 269 5.15 -15.05 4.51
C ILE A 269 6.28 -14.14 4.08
N LEU A 270 7.32 -14.05 4.90
CA LEU A 270 8.46 -13.18 4.63
C LEU A 270 9.61 -13.96 3.99
N GLY A 271 10.11 -13.44 2.88
CA GLY A 271 11.39 -13.76 2.29
C GLY A 271 12.54 -13.01 2.96
N LYS A 272 13.68 -12.96 2.31
CA LYS A 272 14.89 -12.27 2.79
C LYS A 272 15.07 -10.96 2.01
N PRO A 273 15.01 -9.78 2.67
CA PRO A 273 15.33 -8.51 2.03
C PRO A 273 16.84 -8.37 1.82
N CYS A 274 17.23 -7.75 0.71
CA CYS A 274 18.59 -7.34 0.38
C CYS A 274 18.53 -5.92 -0.19
N ALA A 275 18.19 -4.96 0.71
CA ALA A 275 17.86 -3.59 0.34
C ALA A 275 19.04 -2.84 -0.29
N ASP A 276 20.28 -3.15 0.11
CA ASP A 276 21.50 -2.53 -0.44
C ASP A 276 21.72 -2.91 -1.92
N HIS A 277 21.18 -4.04 -2.36
CA HIS A 277 21.23 -4.49 -3.74
C HIS A 277 19.88 -4.31 -4.47
N ASP A 278 18.93 -3.57 -3.87
CA ASP A 278 17.61 -3.31 -4.43
C ASP A 278 16.83 -4.59 -4.81
N THR A 279 17.02 -5.67 -4.05
CA THR A 279 16.43 -6.98 -4.35
C THR A 279 15.95 -7.71 -3.08
N SER A 280 15.22 -8.78 -3.28
CA SER A 280 14.75 -9.70 -2.24
C SER A 280 14.73 -11.14 -2.76
N PHE A 281 14.78 -12.09 -1.85
CA PHE A 281 14.81 -13.52 -2.16
C PHE A 281 13.67 -14.25 -1.47
N THR A 282 12.98 -15.11 -2.20
CA THR A 282 12.02 -16.05 -1.61
C THR A 282 12.77 -17.07 -0.75
N VAL A 283 12.31 -17.25 0.50
CA VAL A 283 12.76 -18.34 1.37
C VAL A 283 11.87 -19.54 1.09
N MET A 284 12.32 -20.45 0.25
CA MET A 284 11.52 -21.57 -0.27
C MET A 284 10.97 -22.46 0.85
N ASP A 285 11.72 -22.67 1.93
CA ASP A 285 11.33 -23.49 3.07
C ASP A 285 10.13 -22.92 3.85
N ARG A 286 9.83 -21.63 3.68
CA ARG A 286 8.66 -20.97 4.28
C ARG A 286 7.42 -20.96 3.39
N MET A 287 7.58 -21.18 2.09
CA MET A 287 6.43 -21.15 1.17
C MET A 287 5.35 -22.20 1.47
N PRO A 288 5.67 -23.40 2.00
CA PRO A 288 4.67 -24.35 2.44
C PRO A 288 3.72 -23.84 3.55
N GLU A 289 4.15 -22.85 4.38
CA GLU A 289 3.31 -22.26 5.43
C GLU A 289 2.01 -21.67 4.85
N GLY A 290 2.12 -20.86 3.80
CA GLY A 290 0.96 -20.24 3.14
C GLY A 290 0.15 -21.24 2.29
N ALA A 291 0.82 -22.22 1.69
CA ALA A 291 0.13 -23.29 0.98
C ALA A 291 -0.70 -24.13 1.98
N ALA A 292 -0.14 -24.48 3.12
CA ALA A 292 -0.82 -25.23 4.19
C ALA A 292 -2.03 -24.46 4.72
N ALA A 293 -1.87 -23.16 5.05
CA ALA A 293 -2.98 -22.32 5.51
C ALA A 293 -4.10 -22.21 4.45
N THR A 294 -3.72 -22.16 3.15
CA THR A 294 -4.70 -22.16 2.06
C THR A 294 -5.44 -23.49 1.97
N LEU A 295 -4.75 -24.64 2.12
CA LEU A 295 -5.34 -25.97 2.05
C LEU A 295 -6.17 -26.30 3.30
N GLU A 296 -5.81 -25.76 4.45
CA GLU A 296 -6.62 -25.89 5.67
C GLU A 296 -7.98 -25.20 5.48
N ALA A 297 -7.98 -23.99 4.88
CA ALA A 297 -9.21 -23.28 4.57
C ALA A 297 -9.97 -23.91 3.39
N PHE A 298 -9.26 -24.33 2.33
CA PHE A 298 -9.86 -24.86 1.09
C PHE A 298 -9.20 -26.18 0.66
N PRO A 299 -9.53 -27.30 1.29
CA PRO A 299 -8.89 -28.61 1.03
C PRO A 299 -8.97 -29.08 -0.43
N ALA A 300 -10.02 -28.68 -1.15
CA ALA A 300 -10.21 -29.02 -2.56
C ALA A 300 -9.11 -28.46 -3.49
N LEU A 301 -8.30 -27.52 -3.04
CA LEU A 301 -7.20 -26.94 -3.81
C LEU A 301 -5.90 -27.77 -3.80
N ALA A 302 -5.86 -28.90 -3.09
CA ALA A 302 -4.66 -29.74 -2.95
C ALA A 302 -4.06 -30.23 -4.29
N HIS A 303 -4.87 -30.28 -5.35
CA HIS A 303 -4.43 -30.69 -6.67
C HIS A 303 -3.95 -29.53 -7.57
N VAL A 304 -4.02 -28.28 -7.11
CA VAL A 304 -3.67 -27.10 -7.90
C VAL A 304 -2.20 -26.73 -7.66
N PRO A 305 -1.31 -26.94 -8.63
CA PRO A 305 0.11 -26.69 -8.41
C PRO A 305 0.46 -25.20 -8.37
N VAL A 306 1.44 -24.84 -7.53
CA VAL A 306 2.07 -23.52 -7.54
C VAL A 306 3.01 -23.46 -8.75
N LEU A 307 2.87 -22.42 -9.56
CA LEU A 307 3.69 -22.21 -10.76
C LEU A 307 4.86 -21.26 -10.53
N ARG A 308 4.69 -20.26 -9.68
CA ARG A 308 5.70 -19.22 -9.45
C ARG A 308 5.57 -18.62 -8.06
N THR A 309 6.72 -18.22 -7.51
CA THR A 309 6.84 -17.39 -6.32
C THR A 309 7.61 -16.11 -6.63
N TRP A 310 7.34 -15.05 -5.87
CA TRP A 310 8.13 -13.81 -5.93
C TRP A 310 8.07 -13.09 -4.59
N THR A 311 8.98 -12.12 -4.40
CA THR A 311 9.01 -11.22 -3.25
C THR A 311 9.09 -9.78 -3.72
N GLY A 312 8.73 -8.85 -2.84
CA GLY A 312 8.93 -7.42 -3.05
C GLY A 312 9.47 -6.78 -1.77
N LEU A 313 10.28 -5.72 -1.93
CA LEU A 313 10.76 -4.95 -0.78
C LEU A 313 9.71 -3.97 -0.32
N GLU A 314 9.44 -3.96 0.97
CA GLU A 314 8.50 -3.06 1.63
C GLU A 314 9.09 -2.49 2.92
N GLY A 315 8.69 -1.28 3.28
CA GLY A 315 9.01 -0.66 4.56
C GLY A 315 7.87 -0.86 5.55
N ALA A 316 8.20 -1.37 6.74
CA ALA A 316 7.27 -1.55 7.84
C ALA A 316 7.67 -0.66 9.02
N THR A 317 6.73 0.11 9.52
CA THR A 317 6.84 0.91 10.76
C THR A 317 6.57 0.04 11.98
N PRO A 318 7.04 0.42 13.17
CA PRO A 318 6.83 -0.38 14.39
C PRO A 318 5.35 -0.55 14.78
N ASP A 319 4.52 0.47 14.52
CA ASP A 319 3.10 0.50 14.87
C ASP A 319 2.16 0.09 13.73
N GLY A 320 2.71 -0.35 12.59
CA GLY A 320 1.94 -0.90 11.47
C GLY A 320 1.21 0.11 10.60
N ILE A 321 1.29 1.43 10.86
CA ILE A 321 0.69 2.47 10.02
C ILE A 321 1.75 3.37 9.38
N PRO A 322 1.47 3.99 8.20
CA PRO A 322 2.46 4.76 7.47
C PRO A 322 2.92 6.04 8.18
N VAL A 323 4.06 6.56 7.76
CA VAL A 323 4.46 7.95 8.02
C VAL A 323 3.99 8.79 6.84
N ILE A 324 3.11 9.78 7.10
CA ILE A 324 2.61 10.72 6.10
C ILE A 324 2.55 12.10 6.76
N GLY A 325 3.39 13.04 6.31
CA GLY A 325 3.36 14.41 6.82
C GLY A 325 4.69 15.13 6.69
N PRO A 326 4.72 16.40 7.12
CA PRO A 326 5.95 17.20 7.11
C PRO A 326 6.98 16.67 8.11
N GLY A 327 8.24 16.82 7.77
CA GLY A 327 9.36 16.54 8.64
C GLY A 327 9.42 17.50 9.82
N GLU A 328 10.03 17.06 10.91
CA GLU A 328 10.15 17.88 12.10
C GLU A 328 11.03 19.11 11.83
N GLY A 329 10.53 20.31 12.18
CA GLY A 329 11.22 21.57 11.94
C GLY A 329 11.48 21.92 10.46
N THR A 330 10.95 21.12 9.51
CA THR A 330 11.19 21.22 8.07
C THR A 330 9.88 21.10 7.29
N PRO A 331 9.04 22.14 7.25
CA PRO A 331 7.72 22.08 6.60
C PRO A 331 7.78 21.88 5.08
N ASP A 332 8.93 22.14 4.47
CA ASP A 332 9.25 21.93 3.06
C ASP A 332 9.83 20.54 2.74
N LEU A 333 9.94 19.64 3.74
CA LEU A 333 10.24 18.21 3.58
C LEU A 333 9.02 17.40 4.02
N TRP A 334 8.57 16.49 3.19
CA TRP A 334 7.48 15.57 3.51
C TRP A 334 7.92 14.12 3.43
N HIS A 335 7.43 13.31 4.36
CA HIS A 335 7.64 11.85 4.37
C HIS A 335 6.35 11.14 4.02
N VAL A 336 6.42 10.17 3.11
CA VAL A 336 5.29 9.36 2.66
C VAL A 336 5.78 7.93 2.40
N PHE A 337 5.92 7.14 3.45
CA PHE A 337 6.45 5.76 3.38
C PHE A 337 5.99 4.89 4.55
N GLY A 338 6.38 3.61 4.56
CA GLY A 338 6.12 2.69 5.67
C GLY A 338 4.69 2.16 5.72
N PHE A 339 4.10 1.82 4.60
CA PHE A 339 2.67 1.48 4.47
C PHE A 339 2.27 0.08 4.94
N CYS A 340 3.19 -0.77 5.34
CA CYS A 340 2.91 -2.07 6.01
C CYS A 340 1.88 -2.96 5.27
N GLY A 341 1.97 -3.06 3.93
CA GLY A 341 1.00 -3.80 3.11
C GLY A 341 -0.26 -3.03 2.72
N HIS A 342 -0.42 -1.77 3.16
CA HIS A 342 -1.64 -0.98 2.98
C HIS A 342 -1.55 0.05 1.83
N GLY A 343 -0.35 0.36 1.37
CA GLY A 343 -0.08 1.48 0.47
C GLY A 343 -0.78 1.42 -0.88
N PHE A 344 -1.09 0.24 -1.39
CA PHE A 344 -1.77 0.12 -2.67
C PHE A 344 -3.17 0.74 -2.62
N GLN A 345 -3.98 0.32 -1.66
CA GLN A 345 -5.35 0.82 -1.50
C GLN A 345 -5.37 2.30 -1.11
N LEU A 346 -4.49 2.74 -0.20
CA LEU A 346 -4.47 4.13 0.31
C LEU A 346 -3.97 5.15 -0.71
N SER A 347 -3.27 4.73 -1.77
CA SER A 347 -2.51 5.62 -2.65
C SER A 347 -3.30 6.78 -3.26
N PRO A 348 -4.54 6.64 -3.77
CA PRO A 348 -5.22 7.79 -4.35
C PRO A 348 -5.63 8.84 -3.31
N ALA A 349 -6.03 8.42 -2.09
CA ALA A 349 -6.32 9.36 -1.01
C ALA A 349 -5.05 10.05 -0.49
N VAL A 350 -3.93 9.32 -0.39
CA VAL A 350 -2.64 9.92 -0.01
C VAL A 350 -2.25 10.99 -1.01
N GLY A 351 -2.39 10.72 -2.32
CA GLY A 351 -2.12 11.71 -3.35
C GLY A 351 -2.97 12.97 -3.21
N ASP A 352 -4.27 12.79 -3.00
CA ASP A 352 -5.23 13.88 -2.81
C ASP A 352 -4.91 14.69 -1.54
N VAL A 353 -4.81 14.05 -0.39
CA VAL A 353 -4.66 14.73 0.92
C VAL A 353 -3.30 15.42 1.04
N VAL A 354 -2.21 14.79 0.59
CA VAL A 354 -0.88 15.42 0.54
C VAL A 354 -0.87 16.56 -0.47
N GLY A 355 -1.45 16.35 -1.66
CA GLY A 355 -1.57 17.39 -2.68
C GLY A 355 -2.32 18.62 -2.17
N ARG A 356 -3.50 18.43 -1.55
CA ARG A 356 -4.30 19.53 -0.96
C ARG A 356 -3.54 20.25 0.15
N SER A 357 -2.85 19.50 1.01
CA SER A 357 -2.06 20.08 2.10
C SER A 357 -0.97 21.00 1.58
N LEU A 358 -0.25 20.58 0.56
CA LEU A 358 0.83 21.39 -0.05
C LEU A 358 0.29 22.61 -0.79
N VAL A 359 -0.80 22.45 -1.53
CA VAL A 359 -1.42 23.57 -2.28
C VAL A 359 -2.01 24.62 -1.35
N SER A 360 -2.66 24.22 -0.26
CA SER A 360 -3.23 25.14 0.72
C SER A 360 -2.22 25.73 1.70
N GLY A 361 -1.05 25.07 1.86
CA GLY A 361 -0.07 25.40 2.91
C GLY A 361 -0.50 24.97 4.31
N THR A 362 -1.57 24.16 4.44
CA THR A 362 -2.09 23.68 5.73
C THR A 362 -2.19 22.15 5.69
N VAL A 363 -1.59 21.49 6.69
CA VAL A 363 -1.66 20.02 6.79
C VAL A 363 -3.11 19.58 7.04
N ASP A 364 -3.61 18.71 6.18
CA ASP A 364 -4.97 18.16 6.31
C ASP A 364 -5.10 17.36 7.62
N PRO A 365 -6.15 17.59 8.43
CA PRO A 365 -6.37 16.87 9.70
C PRO A 365 -6.39 15.34 9.56
N LEU A 366 -6.77 14.79 8.41
CA LEU A 366 -6.72 13.35 8.15
C LEU A 366 -5.31 12.76 8.29
N LEU A 367 -4.26 13.59 8.19
CA LEU A 367 -2.87 13.15 8.31
C LEU A 367 -2.35 13.15 9.76
N ALA A 368 -3.10 13.67 10.72
CA ALA A 368 -2.64 13.78 12.10
C ALA A 368 -2.15 12.45 12.72
N PRO A 369 -2.84 11.31 12.53
CA PRO A 369 -2.38 10.02 13.07
C PRO A 369 -1.08 9.52 12.44
N PHE A 370 -0.72 10.00 11.25
CA PHE A 370 0.39 9.49 10.44
C PHE A 370 1.67 10.32 10.59
N SER A 371 1.66 11.37 11.44
CA SER A 371 2.84 12.19 11.71
C SER A 371 4.00 11.36 12.21
N GLY A 372 5.22 11.60 11.69
CA GLY A 372 6.45 10.98 12.17
C GLY A 372 6.76 11.27 13.65
N ARG A 373 6.25 12.39 14.18
CA ARG A 373 6.42 12.79 15.59
C ARG A 373 5.87 11.78 16.61
N ARG A 374 4.97 10.90 16.19
CA ARG A 374 4.47 9.83 17.08
C ARG A 374 5.57 8.86 17.55
N PHE A 375 6.74 8.90 16.92
CA PHE A 375 7.92 8.11 17.33
C PHE A 375 8.92 8.90 18.17
N ASP A 376 8.74 10.23 18.36
CA ASP A 376 9.65 11.08 19.14
C ASP A 376 9.36 10.98 20.65
N ALA A 377 8.12 10.74 21.05
CA ALA A 377 7.73 10.41 22.41
C ALA A 377 8.12 8.95 22.68
N GLY A 378 9.03 8.70 23.60
CA GLY A 378 9.53 7.36 23.95
C GLY A 378 8.49 6.42 24.58
N ASP A 379 7.34 6.25 23.92
CA ASP A 379 6.30 5.27 24.20
C ASP A 379 6.44 4.08 23.21
N ALA A 380 7.53 3.33 23.35
CA ALA A 380 7.56 1.94 22.97
C ALA A 380 7.00 1.15 24.14
N ALA A 381 5.68 1.03 24.23
CA ALA A 381 5.00 0.08 25.11
C ALA A 381 4.59 -1.15 24.32
#